data_ff76afe82f22ec3fb974abceb26737f9
#
_entry.id   ff76afe82f22ec3fb974abceb26737f9
#
_cell.length_a   1.000
_cell.length_b   1.000
_cell.length_c   1.000
_cell.angle_alpha   90.00
_cell.angle_beta   90.00
_cell.angle_gamma   90.00
#
_symmetry.space_group_name_H-M   'P 1'
#
loop_
_entity.id
_entity.type
_entity.pdbx_description
1 polymer ?
#
loop_
_entity_poly.entity_id
_entity_poly.type
_entity_poly.pdbx_seq_one_letter_code
_entity_poly.pdbx_strand_id
1 'polypeptide(L)'
;MKKKSILFIADRPDWAYHNLIKTWAQGLTDFDCFIAFEEDFSIRAKDFSGSEKAVTGILNFVKNQEKRFIIDSSSRFSYPKYKNPPVYEANSRKRVQKIHFDVIFECAFYFQFMSVMPFTAEKKYVGIYTDSYPHEGPSFDHKTKTDLKKLSRRQFFHTYLQHYDGIIVGSSGLYNDYQELTQKMTFANGIYLQNDFAGNKNIAEREHLTIGWTGNPNRPMKGFREVIEPTIEAVNKTGRKVVLKTKFSGPYQDLLNFYTDVDLVVIASEADTGPSLFAEASLSKVPCISTNIGFPKMVIRNGENGLLVNRDAGEIENAIIRLYDDRALLKSFSKRIKTDYLAILDNEISIRNLNKLFS
;
A
#
# COMPACT_ATOMS: atom_id res chain seq x y z
N MET A 1 23.55 15.54 -18.48
CA MET A 1 23.97 15.12 -17.11
C MET A 1 23.54 13.67 -16.91
N LYS A 2 24.31 12.86 -16.19
CA LYS A 2 23.91 11.50 -15.81
C LYS A 2 22.75 11.61 -14.82
N LYS A 3 21.67 10.85 -15.04
CA LYS A 3 20.56 10.82 -14.09
C LYS A 3 21.00 10.15 -12.78
N LYS A 4 20.46 10.63 -11.66
CA LYS A 4 20.62 9.95 -10.36
C LYS A 4 19.89 8.61 -10.39
N SER A 5 20.42 7.62 -9.70
CA SER A 5 19.85 6.28 -9.57
C SER A 5 19.04 6.15 -8.28
N ILE A 6 17.81 5.65 -8.39
CA ILE A 6 16.98 5.31 -7.23
C ILE A 6 16.73 3.82 -7.21
N LEU A 7 17.03 3.16 -6.10
CA LEU A 7 16.61 1.81 -5.82
C LEU A 7 15.39 1.81 -4.89
N PHE A 8 14.27 1.33 -5.39
CA PHE A 8 13.10 1.01 -4.58
C PHE A 8 13.19 -0.43 -4.07
N ILE A 9 12.86 -0.64 -2.80
CA ILE A 9 12.78 -1.97 -2.21
C ILE A 9 11.33 -2.24 -1.83
N ALA A 10 10.72 -3.23 -2.52
CA ALA A 10 9.38 -3.72 -2.25
C ALA A 10 9.44 -5.08 -1.56
N ASP A 11 8.31 -5.59 -1.08
CA ASP A 11 8.18 -6.92 -0.48
C ASP A 11 8.30 -8.03 -1.53
N ARG A 12 7.41 -8.05 -2.51
CA ARG A 12 7.35 -9.05 -3.58
C ARG A 12 6.70 -8.53 -4.85
N PRO A 13 6.91 -9.23 -6.01
CA PRO A 13 6.27 -8.85 -7.27
C PRO A 13 4.75 -8.85 -7.19
N ASP A 14 4.14 -7.90 -7.94
CA ASP A 14 2.70 -7.75 -8.16
C ASP A 14 1.85 -7.50 -6.90
N TRP A 15 2.50 -7.16 -5.78
CA TRP A 15 1.85 -6.70 -4.56
C TRP A 15 1.79 -5.17 -4.48
N ALA A 16 1.22 -4.67 -3.36
CA ALA A 16 0.89 -3.26 -3.21
C ALA A 16 2.10 -2.33 -3.43
N TYR A 17 3.24 -2.61 -2.80
CA TYR A 17 4.44 -1.77 -2.96
C TYR A 17 5.00 -1.82 -4.38
N HIS A 18 5.00 -2.97 -5.06
CA HIS A 18 5.42 -3.05 -6.46
C HIS A 18 4.54 -2.17 -7.35
N ASN A 19 3.22 -2.21 -7.16
CA ASN A 19 2.28 -1.39 -7.93
C ASN A 19 2.45 0.11 -7.64
N LEU A 20 2.71 0.50 -6.38
CA LEU A 20 3.04 1.89 -6.03
C LEU A 20 4.32 2.36 -6.73
N ILE A 21 5.38 1.55 -6.72
CA ILE A 21 6.65 1.88 -7.37
C ILE A 21 6.46 2.05 -8.88
N LYS A 22 5.71 1.16 -9.53
CA LYS A 22 5.37 1.31 -10.96
C LYS A 22 4.70 2.66 -11.24
N THR A 23 3.77 3.05 -10.36
CA THR A 23 3.08 4.33 -10.46
C THR A 23 4.03 5.51 -10.35
N TRP A 24 4.86 5.54 -9.31
CA TRP A 24 5.78 6.66 -9.07
C TRP A 24 6.88 6.76 -10.12
N ALA A 25 7.48 5.63 -10.50
CA ALA A 25 8.58 5.62 -11.47
C ALA A 25 8.18 6.15 -12.86
N GLN A 26 6.90 6.06 -13.23
CA GLN A 26 6.40 6.66 -14.46
C GLN A 26 6.58 8.18 -14.49
N GLY A 27 6.44 8.84 -13.34
CA GLY A 27 6.57 10.29 -13.20
C GLY A 27 7.94 10.78 -12.74
N LEU A 28 8.79 9.90 -12.18
CA LEU A 28 10.16 10.24 -11.75
C LEU A 28 11.14 10.25 -12.93
N THR A 29 10.86 11.09 -13.93
CA THR A 29 11.56 11.07 -15.23
C THR A 29 13.01 11.53 -15.18
N ASP A 30 13.40 12.27 -14.15
CA ASP A 30 14.76 12.79 -13.94
C ASP A 30 15.69 11.75 -13.29
N PHE A 31 15.16 10.60 -12.95
CA PHE A 31 15.86 9.52 -12.26
C PHE A 31 15.89 8.22 -13.08
N ASP A 32 16.94 7.43 -12.88
CA ASP A 32 17.00 6.05 -13.30
C ASP A 32 16.46 5.19 -12.14
N CYS A 33 15.22 4.68 -12.30
CA CYS A 33 14.52 3.92 -11.27
C CYS A 33 14.79 2.42 -11.39
N PHE A 34 15.17 1.80 -10.28
CA PHE A 34 15.42 0.37 -10.13
C PHE A 34 14.54 -0.20 -9.04
N ILE A 35 14.28 -1.49 -9.07
CA ILE A 35 13.52 -2.19 -8.05
C ILE A 35 14.22 -3.47 -7.61
N ALA A 36 14.18 -3.75 -6.32
CA ALA A 36 14.55 -5.04 -5.73
C ALA A 36 13.43 -5.52 -4.83
N PHE A 37 13.28 -6.83 -4.69
CA PHE A 37 12.26 -7.43 -3.84
C PHE A 37 12.90 -8.05 -2.60
N GLU A 38 12.38 -7.68 -1.43
CA GLU A 38 12.87 -8.14 -0.14
C GLU A 38 12.84 -9.68 -0.03
N GLU A 39 11.81 -10.33 -0.57
CA GLU A 39 11.70 -11.79 -0.56
C GLU A 39 12.89 -12.51 -1.22
N ASP A 40 13.62 -11.84 -2.13
CA ASP A 40 14.76 -12.43 -2.84
C ASP A 40 16.03 -12.44 -2.00
N PHE A 41 16.15 -11.57 -1.00
CA PHE A 41 17.32 -11.40 -0.16
C PHE A 41 17.02 -11.43 1.34
N SER A 42 15.75 -11.66 1.73
CA SER A 42 15.39 -11.77 3.13
C SER A 42 15.96 -13.03 3.74
N ILE A 43 16.60 -12.85 4.87
CA ILE A 43 17.02 -13.93 5.74
C ILE A 43 16.04 -13.90 6.91
N ARG A 44 15.09 -14.84 6.93
CA ARG A 44 14.13 -14.91 8.05
C ARG A 44 14.88 -15.10 9.35
N ALA A 45 14.44 -14.43 10.41
CA ALA A 45 15.10 -14.44 11.71
C ALA A 45 15.40 -15.86 12.26
N LYS A 46 14.59 -16.84 11.89
CA LYS A 46 14.83 -18.27 12.22
C LYS A 46 16.04 -18.87 11.51
N ASP A 47 16.52 -18.24 10.44
CA ASP A 47 17.66 -18.73 9.65
C ASP A 47 18.98 -18.09 10.14
N PHE A 48 18.93 -17.16 11.08
CA PHE A 48 20.10 -16.53 11.70
C PHE A 48 20.81 -17.43 12.74
N SER A 49 20.27 -18.59 13.05
CA SER A 49 20.86 -19.50 14.04
C SER A 49 22.13 -20.23 13.55
N GLY A 50 22.56 -20.02 12.30
CA GLY A 50 23.80 -20.59 11.75
C GLY A 50 24.35 -19.73 10.62
N SER A 51 25.64 -19.42 10.71
CA SER A 51 26.35 -18.57 9.74
C SER A 51 26.29 -19.07 8.29
N GLU A 52 26.21 -20.38 8.07
CA GLU A 52 26.13 -20.99 6.73
C GLU A 52 24.80 -20.76 6.02
N LYS A 53 23.66 -20.77 6.74
CA LYS A 53 22.34 -20.54 6.15
C LYS A 53 22.15 -19.09 5.71
N ALA A 54 22.69 -18.14 6.48
CA ALA A 54 22.68 -16.72 6.11
C ALA A 54 23.43 -16.47 4.80
N VAL A 55 24.56 -17.12 4.62
CA VAL A 55 25.39 -17.05 3.40
C VAL A 55 24.66 -17.67 2.21
N THR A 56 24.02 -18.81 2.40
CA THR A 56 23.24 -19.48 1.35
C THR A 56 22.05 -18.61 0.90
N GLY A 57 21.38 -17.92 1.81
CA GLY A 57 20.31 -16.97 1.49
C GLY A 57 20.79 -15.81 0.62
N ILE A 58 21.95 -15.22 0.93
CA ILE A 58 22.54 -14.14 0.12
C ILE A 58 22.96 -14.62 -1.27
N LEU A 59 23.55 -15.81 -1.39
CA LEU A 59 23.92 -16.42 -2.67
C LEU A 59 22.69 -16.72 -3.53
N ASN A 60 21.61 -17.22 -2.94
CA ASN A 60 20.36 -17.45 -3.64
C ASN A 60 19.73 -16.15 -4.12
N PHE A 61 19.84 -15.07 -3.35
CA PHE A 61 19.44 -13.74 -3.77
C PHE A 61 20.16 -13.30 -5.06
N VAL A 62 21.47 -13.37 -5.10
CA VAL A 62 22.26 -13.00 -6.28
C VAL A 62 21.83 -13.81 -7.51
N LYS A 63 21.72 -15.14 -7.37
CA LYS A 63 21.27 -16.02 -8.46
C LYS A 63 19.84 -15.73 -8.91
N ASN A 64 18.92 -15.48 -8.00
CA ASN A 64 17.53 -15.18 -8.31
C ASN A 64 17.40 -13.82 -9.00
N GLN A 65 18.18 -12.83 -8.59
CA GLN A 65 18.23 -11.54 -9.25
C GLN A 65 18.75 -11.68 -10.70
N GLU A 66 19.78 -12.42 -10.97
CA GLU A 66 20.23 -12.70 -12.33
C GLU A 66 19.13 -13.26 -13.22
N LYS A 67 18.26 -14.11 -12.71
CA LYS A 67 17.12 -14.67 -13.46
C LYS A 67 15.97 -13.68 -13.66
N ARG A 68 15.72 -12.76 -12.73
CA ARG A 68 14.67 -11.73 -12.80
C ARG A 68 15.10 -10.49 -13.59
N PHE A 69 16.37 -10.33 -13.87
CA PHE A 69 16.95 -9.24 -14.65
C PHE A 69 16.69 -9.32 -16.16
N ILE A 70 15.86 -10.25 -16.62
CA ILE A 70 15.40 -10.28 -17.99
C ILE A 70 14.30 -9.23 -18.13
N ILE A 71 14.71 -8.13 -18.65
CA ILE A 71 14.07 -6.94 -19.11
C ILE A 71 12.61 -7.18 -19.50
N ASP A 72 11.69 -6.60 -18.79
CA ASP A 72 10.46 -6.12 -19.37
C ASP A 72 10.78 -4.83 -20.14
N SER A 73 11.02 -4.98 -21.44
CA SER A 73 11.40 -3.89 -22.34
C SER A 73 10.32 -2.82 -22.53
N SER A 74 9.12 -3.04 -21.95
CA SER A 74 7.98 -2.14 -22.00
C SER A 74 7.89 -1.23 -20.77
N SER A 75 8.62 -1.50 -19.68
CA SER A 75 8.59 -0.70 -18.46
C SER A 75 9.87 0.16 -18.35
N ARG A 76 9.74 1.36 -17.77
CA ARG A 76 10.88 2.21 -17.37
C ARG A 76 11.71 1.61 -16.22
N PHE A 77 11.31 0.46 -15.73
CA PHE A 77 12.04 -0.26 -14.72
C PHE A 77 13.15 -1.06 -15.35
N SER A 78 14.36 -0.82 -14.93
CA SER A 78 15.46 -1.74 -15.15
C SER A 78 15.89 -2.30 -13.80
N TYR A 79 16.09 -3.59 -13.77
CA TYR A 79 16.70 -4.23 -12.61
C TYR A 79 18.21 -4.04 -12.70
N PRO A 80 18.95 -3.86 -11.56
CA PRO A 80 20.39 -3.74 -11.58
C PRO A 80 21.03 -4.97 -12.26
N LYS A 81 21.80 -4.79 -13.31
CA LYS A 81 22.56 -5.87 -13.95
C LYS A 81 23.85 -6.10 -13.18
N TYR A 82 23.99 -7.25 -12.58
CA TYR A 82 25.27 -7.68 -12.03
C TYR A 82 26.15 -8.16 -13.17
N LYS A 83 27.16 -7.41 -13.54
CA LYS A 83 28.15 -7.85 -14.55
C LYS A 83 29.00 -9.00 -14.05
N ASN A 84 29.26 -9.06 -12.75
CA ASN A 84 29.97 -10.15 -12.07
C ASN A 84 29.28 -10.34 -10.71
N PRO A 85 28.46 -11.39 -10.53
CA PRO A 85 27.88 -11.69 -9.24
C PRO A 85 29.03 -11.89 -8.23
N PRO A 86 28.95 -11.32 -7.03
CA PRO A 86 29.96 -11.53 -6.03
C PRO A 86 30.05 -13.02 -5.71
N VAL A 87 31.20 -13.64 -6.02
CA VAL A 87 31.47 -15.03 -5.63
C VAL A 87 31.78 -15.01 -4.15
N TYR A 88 30.92 -15.61 -3.36
CA TYR A 88 31.12 -15.83 -1.94
C TYR A 88 31.68 -17.22 -1.72
N GLU A 89 32.95 -17.33 -1.35
CA GLU A 89 33.52 -18.57 -0.87
C GLU A 89 33.15 -18.74 0.61
N ALA A 90 32.49 -19.84 0.96
CA ALA A 90 31.95 -20.12 2.30
C ALA A 90 32.98 -20.00 3.44
N ASN A 91 34.27 -20.16 3.13
CA ASN A 91 35.38 -20.08 4.08
C ASN A 91 36.12 -18.73 4.06
N SER A 92 35.74 -17.77 3.22
CA SER A 92 36.36 -16.46 3.19
C SER A 92 35.41 -15.42 3.79
N ARG A 93 35.86 -14.68 4.81
CA ARG A 93 35.18 -13.51 5.36
C ARG A 93 35.20 -12.31 4.38
N LYS A 94 35.29 -12.55 3.06
CA LYS A 94 35.25 -11.49 2.06
C LYS A 94 33.87 -10.82 2.10
N ARG A 95 33.86 -9.50 2.29
CA ARG A 95 32.64 -8.70 2.23
C ARG A 95 32.00 -8.87 0.86
N VAL A 96 30.73 -9.19 0.82
CA VAL A 96 29.90 -9.12 -0.40
C VAL A 96 30.01 -7.69 -0.91
N GLN A 97 30.42 -7.51 -2.17
CA GLN A 97 30.50 -6.21 -2.79
C GLN A 97 29.09 -5.63 -2.91
N LYS A 98 28.81 -4.58 -2.14
CA LYS A 98 27.52 -3.93 -2.16
C LYS A 98 27.37 -3.06 -3.41
N ILE A 99 26.23 -3.12 -4.07
CA ILE A 99 25.89 -2.22 -5.18
C ILE A 99 25.51 -0.87 -4.60
N HIS A 100 26.01 0.19 -5.21
CA HIS A 100 25.78 1.56 -4.78
C HIS A 100 24.79 2.28 -5.68
N PHE A 101 23.85 3.02 -5.05
CA PHE A 101 22.88 3.91 -5.68
C PHE A 101 22.99 5.31 -5.10
N ASP A 102 22.46 6.32 -5.80
CA ASP A 102 22.39 7.67 -5.24
C ASP A 102 21.32 7.72 -4.13
N VAL A 103 20.19 7.01 -4.33
CA VAL A 103 19.08 6.93 -3.39
C VAL A 103 18.61 5.48 -3.22
N ILE A 104 18.29 5.09 -1.98
CA ILE A 104 17.49 3.91 -1.66
C ILE A 104 16.20 4.35 -0.98
N PHE A 105 15.06 3.83 -1.44
CA PHE A 105 13.78 3.93 -0.76
C PHE A 105 13.27 2.53 -0.37
N GLU A 106 13.34 2.22 0.91
CA GLU A 106 12.75 1.03 1.50
C GLU A 106 11.25 1.29 1.72
N CYS A 107 10.37 0.64 0.94
CA CYS A 107 8.91 0.88 1.01
C CYS A 107 8.27 0.47 2.34
N ALA A 108 8.97 -0.29 3.18
CA ALA A 108 8.50 -0.64 4.52
C ALA A 108 9.64 -0.68 5.53
N PHE A 109 9.44 -0.03 6.68
CA PHE A 109 10.41 0.07 7.77
C PHE A 109 10.89 -1.29 8.30
N TYR A 110 10.05 -2.33 8.22
CA TYR A 110 10.36 -3.63 8.79
C TYR A 110 11.37 -4.46 7.98
N PHE A 111 11.72 -4.06 6.77
CA PHE A 111 12.73 -4.75 5.97
C PHE A 111 14.09 -4.79 6.69
N GLN A 112 14.44 -3.72 7.42
CA GLN A 112 15.66 -3.67 8.21
C GLN A 112 15.79 -4.77 9.29
N PHE A 113 14.67 -5.34 9.73
CA PHE A 113 14.64 -6.42 10.73
C PHE A 113 14.78 -7.81 10.10
N MET A 114 14.37 -7.93 8.84
CA MET A 114 14.18 -9.21 8.17
C MET A 114 15.27 -9.54 7.17
N SER A 115 16.06 -8.52 6.75
CA SER A 115 16.93 -8.65 5.59
C SER A 115 18.34 -8.13 5.86
N VAL A 116 19.29 -8.72 5.13
CA VAL A 116 20.63 -8.14 4.97
C VAL A 116 20.67 -7.44 3.63
N MET A 117 20.68 -6.11 3.65
CA MET A 117 20.69 -5.31 2.43
C MET A 117 22.03 -5.37 1.72
N PRO A 118 22.10 -5.94 0.50
CA PRO A 118 23.33 -5.98 -0.31
C PRO A 118 23.58 -4.65 -1.05
N PHE A 119 22.85 -3.60 -0.68
CA PHE A 119 22.87 -2.29 -1.34
C PHE A 119 23.37 -1.21 -0.40
N THR A 120 24.00 -0.19 -0.98
CA THR A 120 24.40 1.05 -0.29
C THR A 120 23.89 2.26 -1.08
N ALA A 121 23.69 3.39 -0.42
CA ALA A 121 23.34 4.64 -1.08
C ALA A 121 23.91 5.84 -0.37
N GLU A 122 23.95 6.98 -1.09
CA GLU A 122 24.26 8.29 -0.50
C GLU A 122 23.12 8.74 0.42
N LYS A 123 21.86 8.54 0.00
CA LYS A 123 20.66 8.86 0.79
C LYS A 123 19.75 7.66 0.92
N LYS A 124 19.16 7.50 2.11
CA LYS A 124 18.24 6.40 2.41
C LYS A 124 16.93 6.93 2.98
N TYR A 125 15.84 6.50 2.39
CA TYR A 125 14.49 6.82 2.82
C TYR A 125 13.71 5.56 3.20
N VAL A 126 12.73 5.70 4.09
CA VAL A 126 11.91 4.58 4.53
C VAL A 126 10.43 4.94 4.51
N GLY A 127 9.61 3.98 4.07
CA GLY A 127 8.15 4.10 4.02
C GLY A 127 7.48 3.64 5.30
N ILE A 128 6.45 4.37 5.71
CA ILE A 128 5.53 4.01 6.80
C ILE A 128 4.11 4.04 6.23
N TYR A 129 3.53 2.85 6.07
CA TYR A 129 2.24 2.65 5.42
C TYR A 129 1.26 1.89 6.29
N THR A 130 1.48 1.82 7.60
CA THR A 130 0.56 1.22 8.55
C THR A 130 0.24 2.18 9.69
N ASP A 131 -1.05 2.48 9.87
CA ASP A 131 -1.53 3.36 10.95
C ASP A 131 -1.51 2.67 12.31
N SER A 132 -1.52 1.35 12.33
CA SER A 132 -1.57 0.55 13.57
C SER A 132 -0.18 0.23 14.14
N TYR A 133 0.88 0.81 13.61
CA TYR A 133 2.22 0.62 14.15
C TYR A 133 2.34 1.26 15.55
N PRO A 134 2.98 0.58 16.52
CA PRO A 134 3.80 -0.64 16.40
C PRO A 134 3.02 -1.96 16.39
N HIS A 135 1.73 -1.95 16.19
CA HIS A 135 0.87 -3.14 16.30
C HIS A 135 0.87 -4.03 15.05
N GLU A 136 1.14 -3.48 13.86
CA GLU A 136 1.34 -4.26 12.63
C GLU A 136 2.81 -4.35 12.25
N GLY A 137 3.20 -5.48 11.66
CA GLY A 137 4.58 -5.80 11.31
C GLY A 137 5.23 -6.76 12.29
N PRO A 138 6.55 -6.92 12.25
CA PRO A 138 7.25 -7.77 13.19
C PRO A 138 7.09 -7.23 14.62
N SER A 139 6.68 -8.11 15.54
CA SER A 139 6.48 -7.73 16.94
C SER A 139 7.79 -7.65 17.73
N PHE A 140 8.87 -8.20 17.19
CA PHE A 140 10.13 -8.33 17.90
C PHE A 140 11.33 -8.15 16.97
N ASP A 141 12.26 -7.27 17.39
CA ASP A 141 13.57 -7.14 16.75
C ASP A 141 14.57 -8.11 17.39
N HIS A 142 14.89 -9.19 16.70
CA HIS A 142 15.80 -10.22 17.17
C HIS A 142 17.26 -9.74 17.28
N LYS A 143 17.66 -8.67 16.54
CA LYS A 143 19.02 -8.14 16.58
C LYS A 143 19.26 -7.35 17.87
N THR A 144 18.29 -6.51 18.24
CA THR A 144 18.38 -5.65 19.44
C THR A 144 17.67 -6.25 20.65
N LYS A 145 16.99 -7.40 20.49
CA LYS A 145 16.14 -8.05 21.49
C LYS A 145 15.03 -7.13 22.02
N THR A 146 14.50 -6.28 21.14
CA THR A 146 13.47 -5.29 21.46
C THR A 146 12.10 -5.78 21.08
N ASP A 147 11.14 -5.76 22.03
CA ASP A 147 9.72 -5.93 21.75
C ASP A 147 9.16 -4.61 21.17
N LEU A 148 8.92 -4.60 19.87
CA LEU A 148 8.50 -3.41 19.15
C LEU A 148 7.11 -2.91 19.58
N LYS A 149 6.25 -3.82 20.06
CA LYS A 149 4.91 -3.46 20.54
C LYS A 149 4.91 -2.63 21.83
N LYS A 150 6.01 -2.67 22.58
CA LYS A 150 6.18 -1.90 23.81
C LYS A 150 6.74 -0.51 23.60
N LEU A 151 7.20 -0.21 22.37
CA LEU A 151 7.75 1.11 22.08
C LEU A 151 6.63 2.13 21.85
N SER A 152 6.77 3.30 22.43
CA SER A 152 6.03 4.48 21.99
C SER A 152 6.47 4.89 20.59
N ARG A 153 5.64 5.65 19.86
CA ARG A 153 6.00 6.15 18.52
C ARG A 153 7.29 6.96 18.52
N ARG A 154 7.52 7.79 19.55
CA ARG A 154 8.75 8.54 19.75
C ARG A 154 9.96 7.63 19.95
N GLN A 155 9.86 6.62 20.81
CA GLN A 155 10.93 5.64 21.02
C GLN A 155 11.24 4.87 19.73
N PHE A 156 10.22 4.45 18.99
CA PHE A 156 10.39 3.79 17.72
C PHE A 156 11.11 4.68 16.71
N PHE A 157 10.70 5.95 16.57
CA PHE A 157 11.36 6.90 15.69
C PHE A 157 12.85 7.03 16.02
N HIS A 158 13.18 7.30 17.29
CA HIS A 158 14.60 7.48 17.70
C HIS A 158 15.43 6.20 17.58
N THR A 159 14.82 5.02 17.74
CA THR A 159 15.56 3.77 17.66
C THR A 159 15.78 3.34 16.21
N TYR A 160 14.80 3.52 15.33
CA TYR A 160 14.79 2.89 14.00
C TYR A 160 14.70 3.85 12.82
N LEU A 161 14.05 4.99 12.95
CA LEU A 161 13.75 5.85 11.81
C LEU A 161 14.68 7.05 11.68
N GLN A 162 15.24 7.57 12.77
CA GLN A 162 16.11 8.76 12.76
C GLN A 162 17.41 8.61 11.94
N HIS A 163 17.78 7.36 11.63
CA HIS A 163 18.98 7.04 10.86
C HIS A 163 18.79 7.19 9.33
N TYR A 164 17.53 7.31 8.91
CA TYR A 164 17.21 7.59 7.51
C TYR A 164 17.30 9.09 7.22
N ASP A 165 17.61 9.44 5.98
CA ASP A 165 17.64 10.83 5.52
C ASP A 165 16.23 11.45 5.46
N GLY A 166 15.20 10.64 5.49
CA GLY A 166 13.83 11.05 5.64
C GLY A 166 12.85 9.88 5.67
N ILE A 167 11.60 10.18 6.06
CA ILE A 167 10.51 9.22 6.09
C ILE A 167 9.43 9.60 5.08
N ILE A 168 8.80 8.60 4.49
CA ILE A 168 7.71 8.76 3.53
C ILE A 168 6.49 8.10 4.12
N VAL A 169 5.43 8.86 4.32
CA VAL A 169 4.22 8.40 5.01
C VAL A 169 3.06 8.26 4.05
N GLY A 170 2.22 7.25 4.28
CA GLY A 170 1.10 6.90 3.39
C GLY A 170 -0.23 7.58 3.71
N SER A 171 -0.36 8.30 4.83
CA SER A 171 -1.59 8.99 5.23
C SER A 171 -1.34 10.28 5.97
N SER A 172 -2.38 11.14 6.04
CA SER A 172 -2.33 12.36 6.85
C SER A 172 -2.25 12.06 8.35
N GLY A 173 -2.83 10.94 8.80
CA GLY A 173 -2.71 10.49 10.19
C GLY A 173 -1.26 10.25 10.55
N LEU A 174 -0.54 9.46 9.75
CA LEU A 174 0.88 9.21 9.92
C LEU A 174 1.72 10.49 9.80
N TYR A 175 1.34 11.40 8.89
CA TYR A 175 2.01 12.69 8.80
C TYR A 175 1.92 13.46 10.12
N ASN A 176 0.72 13.57 10.69
CA ASN A 176 0.50 14.25 11.97
C ASN A 176 1.24 13.59 13.13
N ASP A 177 1.34 12.26 13.12
CA ASP A 177 2.03 11.48 14.16
C ASP A 177 3.54 11.70 14.21
N TYR A 178 4.16 12.03 13.09
CA TYR A 178 5.62 12.18 12.98
C TYR A 178 6.10 13.61 12.78
N GLN A 179 5.23 14.58 12.44
CA GLN A 179 5.63 15.96 12.14
C GLN A 179 6.35 16.69 13.29
N GLU A 180 6.08 16.31 14.54
CA GLU A 180 6.79 16.84 15.72
C GLU A 180 8.16 16.19 15.95
N LEU A 181 8.41 15.02 15.30
CA LEU A 181 9.63 14.26 15.48
C LEU A 181 10.67 14.56 14.40
N THR A 182 10.21 14.93 13.21
CA THR A 182 11.10 15.22 12.08
C THR A 182 10.46 16.15 11.06
N GLN A 183 11.30 17.03 10.47
CA GLN A 183 10.93 17.82 9.30
C GLN A 183 11.33 17.12 7.98
N LYS A 184 12.13 16.04 8.07
CA LYS A 184 12.55 15.23 6.91
C LYS A 184 11.49 14.19 6.59
N MET A 185 10.30 14.66 6.23
CA MET A 185 9.16 13.79 5.95
C MET A 185 8.38 14.30 4.75
N THR A 186 7.82 13.36 3.98
CA THR A 186 6.88 13.69 2.90
C THR A 186 5.74 12.67 2.84
N PHE A 187 4.65 13.08 2.21
CA PHE A 187 3.54 12.19 1.88
C PHE A 187 3.74 11.63 0.47
N ALA A 188 3.63 10.32 0.31
CA ALA A 188 3.49 9.68 -0.98
C ALA A 188 2.66 8.40 -0.86
N ASN A 189 1.64 8.33 -1.70
CA ASN A 189 0.82 7.14 -1.90
C ASN A 189 0.42 7.06 -3.38
N GLY A 190 -0.53 6.21 -3.75
CA GLY A 190 -1.00 6.14 -5.11
C GLY A 190 -1.81 4.88 -5.38
N ILE A 191 -2.34 4.84 -6.59
CA ILE A 191 -3.05 3.68 -7.12
C ILE A 191 -2.54 3.37 -8.52
N TYR A 192 -2.20 2.12 -8.75
CA TYR A 192 -1.74 1.66 -10.05
C TYR A 192 -2.88 1.76 -11.08
N LEU A 193 -2.54 2.19 -12.31
CA LEU A 193 -3.50 2.39 -13.40
C LEU A 193 -4.65 3.35 -13.05
N GLN A 194 -4.35 4.42 -12.30
CA GLN A 194 -5.33 5.41 -11.83
C GLN A 194 -6.29 5.89 -12.91
N ASN A 195 -5.80 6.11 -14.13
CA ASN A 195 -6.57 6.69 -15.24
C ASN A 195 -7.39 5.66 -16.02
N ASP A 196 -7.19 4.36 -15.76
CA ASP A 196 -7.79 3.27 -16.53
C ASP A 196 -9.08 2.72 -15.89
N PHE A 197 -9.43 3.18 -14.68
CA PHE A 197 -10.67 2.75 -14.02
C PHE A 197 -11.90 3.26 -14.75
N ALA A 198 -12.68 2.32 -15.25
CA ALA A 198 -13.96 2.60 -15.91
C ALA A 198 -15.02 2.98 -14.85
N GLY A 199 -15.62 4.16 -15.05
CA GLY A 199 -16.67 4.61 -14.15
C GLY A 199 -18.00 3.88 -14.35
N ASN A 200 -18.75 3.66 -13.27
CA ASN A 200 -20.14 3.21 -13.37
C ASN A 200 -21.01 4.35 -13.94
N LYS A 201 -21.66 4.10 -15.07
CA LYS A 201 -22.55 5.05 -15.75
C LYS A 201 -23.99 4.97 -15.25
N ASN A 202 -24.39 3.84 -14.70
CA ASN A 202 -25.77 3.52 -14.35
C ASN A 202 -25.97 3.39 -12.83
N ILE A 203 -25.17 4.14 -12.06
CA ILE A 203 -25.29 4.09 -10.60
C ILE A 203 -26.68 4.48 -10.15
N ALA A 204 -27.23 3.72 -9.21
CA ALA A 204 -28.57 3.92 -8.64
C ALA A 204 -29.75 3.79 -9.65
N GLU A 205 -29.54 3.24 -10.83
CA GLU A 205 -30.61 3.07 -11.83
C GLU A 205 -31.24 1.67 -11.81
N ARG A 206 -30.63 0.72 -11.07
CA ARG A 206 -31.12 -0.66 -10.97
C ARG A 206 -32.16 -0.81 -9.86
N GLU A 207 -33.04 -1.83 -10.00
CA GLU A 207 -33.99 -2.22 -8.96
C GLU A 207 -33.29 -2.64 -7.65
N HIS A 208 -32.15 -3.32 -7.77
CA HIS A 208 -31.32 -3.73 -6.65
C HIS A 208 -30.17 -2.78 -6.42
N LEU A 209 -29.56 -2.85 -5.24
CA LEU A 209 -28.31 -2.16 -4.92
C LEU A 209 -27.16 -3.17 -5.00
N THR A 210 -26.19 -2.93 -5.87
CA THR A 210 -24.99 -3.77 -5.94
C THR A 210 -23.90 -3.19 -5.05
N ILE A 211 -23.53 -3.93 -3.99
CA ILE A 211 -22.40 -3.60 -3.13
C ILE A 211 -21.16 -4.38 -3.59
N GLY A 212 -20.09 -3.68 -3.91
CA GLY A 212 -18.81 -4.26 -4.31
C GLY A 212 -17.84 -4.43 -3.14
N TRP A 213 -17.09 -5.53 -3.15
CA TRP A 213 -15.99 -5.71 -2.21
C TRP A 213 -14.83 -6.48 -2.85
N THR A 214 -13.60 -5.98 -2.66
CA THR A 214 -12.37 -6.62 -3.16
C THR A 214 -11.36 -6.78 -2.03
N GLY A 215 -10.58 -7.85 -2.06
CA GLY A 215 -9.53 -8.09 -1.08
C GLY A 215 -9.50 -9.52 -0.55
N ASN A 216 -8.73 -9.74 0.52
CA ASN A 216 -8.65 -11.03 1.19
C ASN A 216 -9.72 -11.13 2.30
N PRO A 217 -10.78 -11.96 2.12
CA PRO A 217 -11.88 -12.07 3.07
C PRO A 217 -11.48 -12.75 4.39
N ASN A 218 -10.32 -13.39 4.43
CA ASN A 218 -9.81 -14.10 5.61
C ASN A 218 -8.96 -13.20 6.54
N ARG A 219 -8.97 -11.88 6.32
CA ARG A 219 -8.36 -10.89 7.22
C ARG A 219 -9.43 -10.29 8.13
N PRO A 220 -9.55 -10.72 9.42
CA PRO A 220 -10.61 -10.28 10.32
C PRO A 220 -10.67 -8.76 10.51
N MET A 221 -9.48 -8.11 10.49
CA MET A 221 -9.38 -6.65 10.58
C MET A 221 -10.15 -5.91 9.46
N LYS A 222 -10.41 -6.56 8.31
CA LYS A 222 -11.18 -5.98 7.20
C LYS A 222 -12.69 -6.05 7.40
N GLY A 223 -13.15 -6.88 8.34
CA GLY A 223 -14.56 -7.01 8.72
C GLY A 223 -15.48 -7.59 7.65
N PHE A 224 -14.94 -8.29 6.63
CA PHE A 224 -15.78 -8.79 5.54
C PHE A 224 -16.78 -9.83 6.04
N ARG A 225 -16.30 -10.92 6.66
CA ARG A 225 -17.14 -12.02 7.15
C ARG A 225 -17.90 -11.69 8.42
N GLU A 226 -17.27 -10.89 9.29
CA GLU A 226 -17.78 -10.60 10.63
C GLU A 226 -18.80 -9.46 10.64
N VAL A 227 -18.72 -8.54 9.66
CA VAL A 227 -19.54 -7.33 9.64
C VAL A 227 -20.31 -7.20 8.31
N ILE A 228 -19.62 -7.22 7.16
CA ILE A 228 -20.23 -6.84 5.88
C ILE A 228 -21.24 -7.90 5.40
N GLU A 229 -20.85 -9.18 5.35
CA GLU A 229 -21.76 -10.26 4.90
C GLU A 229 -23.03 -10.34 5.78
N PRO A 230 -22.93 -10.40 7.13
CA PRO A 230 -24.11 -10.44 7.98
C PRO A 230 -25.01 -9.20 7.87
N THR A 231 -24.40 -8.02 7.70
CA THR A 231 -25.17 -6.77 7.54
C THR A 231 -25.97 -6.77 6.24
N ILE A 232 -25.40 -7.23 5.13
CA ILE A 232 -26.12 -7.32 3.85
C ILE A 232 -27.29 -8.32 3.94
N GLU A 233 -27.08 -9.44 4.63
CA GLU A 233 -28.16 -10.40 4.91
C GLU A 233 -29.29 -9.76 5.75
N ALA A 234 -28.95 -8.97 6.76
CA ALA A 234 -29.92 -8.24 7.58
C ALA A 234 -30.73 -7.24 6.75
N VAL A 235 -30.08 -6.44 5.91
CA VAL A 235 -30.76 -5.52 4.98
C VAL A 235 -31.72 -6.27 4.06
N ASN A 236 -31.31 -7.40 3.49
CA ASN A 236 -32.18 -8.19 2.61
C ASN A 236 -33.42 -8.74 3.32
N LYS A 237 -33.34 -9.08 4.63
CA LYS A 237 -34.50 -9.50 5.44
C LYS A 237 -35.53 -8.39 5.63
N THR A 238 -35.20 -7.13 5.41
CA THR A 238 -36.17 -6.01 5.43
C THR A 238 -36.97 -5.88 4.14
N GLY A 239 -36.78 -6.77 3.17
CA GLY A 239 -37.45 -6.75 1.87
C GLY A 239 -36.74 -5.94 0.80
N ARG A 240 -35.60 -5.35 1.11
CA ARG A 240 -34.72 -4.65 0.14
C ARG A 240 -33.89 -5.66 -0.65
N LYS A 241 -33.57 -5.34 -1.91
CA LYS A 241 -32.77 -6.22 -2.78
C LYS A 241 -31.33 -5.69 -2.85
N VAL A 242 -30.44 -6.23 -2.04
CA VAL A 242 -28.99 -5.91 -2.05
C VAL A 242 -28.21 -7.11 -2.56
N VAL A 243 -27.38 -6.90 -3.58
CA VAL A 243 -26.50 -7.92 -4.18
C VAL A 243 -25.06 -7.64 -3.79
N LEU A 244 -24.38 -8.64 -3.25
CA LEU A 244 -22.96 -8.56 -2.95
C LEU A 244 -22.13 -9.09 -4.14
N LYS A 245 -21.30 -8.23 -4.73
CA LYS A 245 -20.34 -8.58 -5.78
C LYS A 245 -18.93 -8.57 -5.20
N THR A 246 -18.21 -9.69 -5.30
CA THR A 246 -16.89 -9.84 -4.69
C THR A 246 -15.82 -10.23 -5.69
N LYS A 247 -14.56 -9.82 -5.39
CA LYS A 247 -13.36 -10.31 -6.09
C LYS A 247 -12.24 -10.49 -5.06
N PHE A 248 -11.87 -11.75 -4.82
CA PHE A 248 -10.90 -12.12 -3.78
C PHE A 248 -9.50 -12.39 -4.33
N SER A 249 -9.36 -12.60 -5.63
CA SER A 249 -8.11 -12.94 -6.31
C SER A 249 -8.18 -12.66 -7.80
N GLY A 250 -7.06 -12.86 -8.49
CA GLY A 250 -6.94 -12.71 -9.94
C GLY A 250 -6.12 -11.48 -10.36
N PRO A 251 -5.93 -11.27 -11.67
CA PRO A 251 -5.16 -10.16 -12.19
C PRO A 251 -5.70 -8.80 -11.75
N TYR A 252 -4.79 -7.86 -11.51
CA TYR A 252 -5.17 -6.50 -11.13
C TYR A 252 -6.01 -5.80 -12.21
N GLN A 253 -5.72 -6.07 -13.48
CA GLN A 253 -6.44 -5.50 -14.63
C GLN A 253 -7.96 -5.77 -14.59
N ASP A 254 -8.38 -6.88 -14.00
CA ASP A 254 -9.83 -7.19 -13.88
C ASP A 254 -10.56 -6.19 -12.97
N LEU A 255 -9.84 -5.50 -12.07
CA LEU A 255 -10.41 -4.48 -11.20
C LEU A 255 -10.84 -3.24 -11.98
N LEU A 256 -10.20 -2.94 -13.11
CA LEU A 256 -10.52 -1.77 -13.93
C LEU A 256 -11.99 -1.75 -14.38
N ASN A 257 -12.58 -2.93 -14.60
CA ASN A 257 -13.99 -3.09 -14.99
C ASN A 257 -14.88 -3.63 -13.87
N PHE A 258 -14.33 -4.05 -12.74
CA PHE A 258 -15.10 -4.63 -11.64
C PHE A 258 -16.22 -3.69 -11.15
N TYR A 259 -15.92 -2.39 -11.10
CA TYR A 259 -16.80 -1.38 -10.52
C TYR A 259 -17.86 -0.83 -11.49
N THR A 260 -17.89 -1.27 -12.74
CA THR A 260 -18.81 -0.72 -13.76
C THR A 260 -20.29 -0.99 -13.46
N ASP A 261 -20.58 -2.01 -12.66
CA ASP A 261 -21.92 -2.39 -12.21
C ASP A 261 -22.07 -2.43 -10.68
N VAL A 262 -21.13 -1.81 -9.95
CA VAL A 262 -21.16 -1.63 -8.50
C VAL A 262 -21.75 -0.25 -8.18
N ASP A 263 -22.75 -0.19 -7.31
CA ASP A 263 -23.39 1.07 -6.92
C ASP A 263 -22.80 1.67 -5.65
N LEU A 264 -22.25 0.83 -4.78
CA LEU A 264 -21.75 1.21 -3.46
C LEU A 264 -20.61 0.28 -3.03
N VAL A 265 -19.65 0.80 -2.27
CA VAL A 265 -18.66 0.00 -1.59
C VAL A 265 -18.80 0.17 -0.08
N VAL A 266 -18.64 -0.91 0.68
CA VAL A 266 -18.63 -0.90 2.15
C VAL A 266 -17.26 -1.31 2.67
N ILE A 267 -16.69 -0.49 3.54
CA ILE A 267 -15.39 -0.70 4.19
C ILE A 267 -15.58 -0.71 5.70
N ALA A 268 -15.39 -1.88 6.33
CA ALA A 268 -15.55 -2.10 7.75
C ALA A 268 -14.21 -2.44 8.44
N SER A 269 -13.11 -1.88 7.96
CA SER A 269 -11.79 -2.16 8.52
C SER A 269 -11.59 -1.48 9.89
N GLU A 270 -10.88 -2.14 10.79
CA GLU A 270 -10.47 -1.55 12.09
C GLU A 270 -9.39 -0.49 11.92
N ALA A 271 -8.42 -0.80 11.07
CA ALA A 271 -7.32 0.07 10.72
C ALA A 271 -6.88 -0.21 9.29
N ASP A 272 -6.57 0.82 8.55
CA ASP A 272 -6.02 0.75 7.20
C ASP A 272 -5.51 2.14 6.80
N THR A 273 -4.28 2.26 6.39
CA THR A 273 -3.70 3.53 5.95
C THR A 273 -4.30 4.01 4.64
N GLY A 274 -4.48 3.07 3.70
CA GLY A 274 -4.97 3.38 2.36
C GLY A 274 -5.61 2.16 1.70
N PRO A 275 -6.87 1.84 2.06
CA PRO A 275 -7.55 0.71 1.43
C PRO A 275 -7.68 0.94 -0.08
N SER A 276 -7.01 0.11 -0.88
CA SER A 276 -7.05 0.19 -2.34
C SER A 276 -8.48 0.11 -2.88
N LEU A 277 -9.33 -0.70 -2.23
CA LEU A 277 -10.76 -0.77 -2.50
C LEU A 277 -11.44 0.60 -2.50
N PHE A 278 -11.07 1.51 -1.58
CA PHE A 278 -11.59 2.88 -1.55
C PHE A 278 -11.12 3.70 -2.75
N ALA A 279 -9.82 3.62 -3.06
CA ALA A 279 -9.24 4.35 -4.18
C ALA A 279 -9.84 3.90 -5.51
N GLU A 280 -9.91 2.59 -5.74
CA GLU A 280 -10.46 1.97 -6.94
C GLU A 280 -11.94 2.33 -7.14
N ALA A 281 -12.74 2.26 -6.07
CA ALA A 281 -14.15 2.66 -6.09
C ALA A 281 -14.32 4.16 -6.41
N SER A 282 -13.54 5.01 -5.73
CA SER A 282 -13.59 6.47 -5.95
C SER A 282 -13.25 6.85 -7.37
N LEU A 283 -12.18 6.26 -7.94
CA LEU A 283 -11.78 6.46 -9.34
C LEU A 283 -12.85 5.99 -10.32
N SER A 284 -13.59 4.96 -9.95
CA SER A 284 -14.74 4.42 -10.71
C SER A 284 -16.05 5.18 -10.47
N LYS A 285 -16.03 6.30 -9.75
CA LYS A 285 -17.20 7.10 -9.35
C LYS A 285 -18.20 6.31 -8.48
N VAL A 286 -17.73 5.29 -7.75
CA VAL A 286 -18.54 4.51 -6.82
C VAL A 286 -18.33 5.05 -5.41
N PRO A 287 -19.37 5.59 -4.75
CA PRO A 287 -19.26 6.10 -3.39
C PRO A 287 -19.09 4.99 -2.36
N CYS A 288 -18.67 5.37 -1.16
CA CYS A 288 -18.36 4.42 -0.10
C CYS A 288 -19.11 4.75 1.20
N ILE A 289 -19.53 3.70 1.92
CA ILE A 289 -19.73 3.70 3.36
C ILE A 289 -18.45 3.16 3.96
N SER A 290 -17.80 3.88 4.87
CA SER A 290 -16.52 3.46 5.42
C SER A 290 -16.38 3.78 6.90
N THR A 291 -15.65 2.95 7.61
CA THR A 291 -15.10 3.32 8.91
C THR A 291 -14.14 4.51 8.76
N ASN A 292 -13.96 5.28 9.83
CA ASN A 292 -13.17 6.54 9.83
C ASN A 292 -11.66 6.26 9.88
N ILE A 293 -11.11 5.69 8.80
CA ILE A 293 -9.73 5.23 8.66
C ILE A 293 -9.04 5.83 7.44
N GLY A 294 -7.74 5.91 7.45
CA GLY A 294 -6.83 6.21 6.32
C GLY A 294 -7.39 7.13 5.23
N PHE A 295 -7.43 6.65 4.00
CA PHE A 295 -7.94 7.43 2.85
C PHE A 295 -9.41 7.84 2.96
N PRO A 296 -10.37 6.98 3.37
CA PRO A 296 -11.73 7.40 3.63
C PRO A 296 -11.82 8.65 4.53
N LYS A 297 -11.08 8.67 5.64
CA LYS A 297 -11.04 9.81 6.57
C LYS A 297 -10.52 11.10 5.90
N MET A 298 -9.60 10.97 4.95
CA MET A 298 -9.02 12.13 4.25
C MET A 298 -9.96 12.72 3.21
N VAL A 299 -10.76 11.88 2.55
CA VAL A 299 -11.51 12.23 1.34
C VAL A 299 -13.02 12.37 1.57
N ILE A 300 -13.60 11.50 2.43
CA ILE A 300 -15.05 11.51 2.64
C ILE A 300 -15.46 12.72 3.48
N ARG A 301 -16.27 13.57 2.88
CA ARG A 301 -17.10 14.57 3.57
C ARG A 301 -18.45 13.91 3.85
N ASN A 302 -18.65 13.55 5.12
CA ASN A 302 -19.79 12.75 5.55
C ASN A 302 -21.13 13.35 5.13
N GLY A 303 -21.91 12.59 4.36
CA GLY A 303 -23.20 13.04 3.82
C GLY A 303 -23.13 13.87 2.53
N GLU A 304 -21.91 14.13 1.96
CA GLU A 304 -21.73 14.89 0.73
C GLU A 304 -21.18 14.07 -0.45
N ASN A 305 -20.25 13.15 -0.20
CA ASN A 305 -19.62 12.29 -1.21
C ASN A 305 -19.45 10.84 -0.78
N GLY A 306 -19.94 10.49 0.43
CA GLY A 306 -19.90 9.19 1.05
C GLY A 306 -20.39 9.26 2.50
N LEU A 307 -20.35 8.14 3.22
CA LEU A 307 -20.71 8.09 4.63
C LEU A 307 -19.55 7.54 5.46
N LEU A 308 -19.26 8.21 6.58
CA LEU A 308 -18.36 7.71 7.63
C LEU A 308 -19.22 7.17 8.78
N VAL A 309 -18.91 5.96 9.21
CA VAL A 309 -19.63 5.23 10.26
C VAL A 309 -18.64 4.61 11.24
N ASN A 310 -19.12 4.20 12.42
CA ASN A 310 -18.35 3.32 13.29
C ASN A 310 -18.32 1.90 12.71
N ARG A 311 -17.38 1.06 13.19
CA ARG A 311 -17.35 -0.37 12.86
C ARG A 311 -18.44 -1.10 13.66
N ASP A 312 -19.67 -0.75 13.37
CA ASP A 312 -20.88 -1.27 13.98
C ASP A 312 -21.86 -1.76 12.90
N ALA A 313 -22.35 -2.99 13.04
CA ALA A 313 -23.21 -3.60 12.03
C ALA A 313 -24.51 -2.82 11.84
N GLY A 314 -25.11 -2.30 12.92
CA GLY A 314 -26.33 -1.51 12.86
C GLY A 314 -26.15 -0.15 12.20
N GLU A 315 -25.02 0.54 12.45
CA GLU A 315 -24.72 1.79 11.76
C GLU A 315 -24.51 1.57 10.27
N ILE A 316 -23.79 0.49 9.89
CA ILE A 316 -23.56 0.13 8.49
C ILE A 316 -24.87 -0.27 7.82
N GLU A 317 -25.73 -1.05 8.49
CA GLU A 317 -27.07 -1.43 8.02
C GLU A 317 -27.91 -0.18 7.73
N ASN A 318 -28.02 0.73 8.70
CA ASN A 318 -28.77 1.98 8.54
C ASN A 318 -28.23 2.84 7.38
N ALA A 319 -26.90 2.90 7.21
CA ALA A 319 -26.28 3.63 6.11
C ALA A 319 -26.60 3.00 4.75
N ILE A 320 -26.59 1.65 4.64
CA ILE A 320 -26.98 0.94 3.42
C ILE A 320 -28.46 1.19 3.12
N ILE A 321 -29.35 1.05 4.11
CA ILE A 321 -30.79 1.31 3.98
C ILE A 321 -31.03 2.73 3.49
N ARG A 322 -30.40 3.71 4.11
CA ARG A 322 -30.51 5.12 3.69
C ARG A 322 -30.18 5.33 2.21
N LEU A 323 -29.08 4.75 1.73
CA LEU A 323 -28.68 4.90 0.32
C LEU A 323 -29.48 4.00 -0.64
N TYR A 324 -30.06 2.92 -0.14
CA TYR A 324 -31.02 2.11 -0.89
C TYR A 324 -32.31 2.88 -1.12
N ASP A 325 -32.86 3.52 -0.10
CA ASP A 325 -34.12 4.25 -0.15
C ASP A 325 -33.96 5.64 -0.83
N ASP A 326 -32.81 6.30 -0.64
CA ASP A 326 -32.49 7.60 -1.28
C ASP A 326 -31.45 7.43 -2.41
N ARG A 327 -31.91 7.00 -3.57
CA ARG A 327 -31.07 6.84 -4.77
C ARG A 327 -30.55 8.16 -5.33
N ALA A 328 -31.25 9.25 -5.07
CA ALA A 328 -30.83 10.59 -5.49
C ALA A 328 -29.58 11.01 -4.70
N LEU A 329 -29.54 10.75 -3.40
CA LEU A 329 -28.38 10.97 -2.54
C LEU A 329 -27.18 10.13 -3.00
N LEU A 330 -27.39 8.83 -3.26
CA LEU A 330 -26.34 7.93 -3.77
C LEU A 330 -25.76 8.46 -5.09
N LYS A 331 -26.61 8.90 -6.01
CA LYS A 331 -26.19 9.49 -7.30
C LYS A 331 -25.45 10.81 -7.12
N SER A 332 -25.80 11.62 -6.11
CA SER A 332 -25.08 12.85 -5.79
C SER A 332 -23.67 12.58 -5.29
N PHE A 333 -23.48 11.57 -4.44
CA PHE A 333 -22.16 11.13 -3.97
C PHE A 333 -21.28 10.67 -5.13
N SER A 334 -21.82 9.87 -6.03
CA SER A 334 -21.12 9.37 -7.22
C SER A 334 -20.55 10.49 -8.10
N LYS A 335 -21.27 11.59 -8.23
CA LYS A 335 -20.80 12.74 -9.03
C LYS A 335 -19.57 13.43 -8.44
N ARG A 336 -19.36 13.34 -7.12
CA ARG A 336 -18.32 14.09 -6.39
C ARG A 336 -17.11 13.27 -6.03
N ILE A 337 -17.30 11.99 -5.66
CA ILE A 337 -16.26 11.19 -5.00
C ILE A 337 -14.94 11.13 -5.79
N LYS A 338 -14.98 10.97 -7.12
CA LYS A 338 -13.77 10.92 -7.95
C LYS A 338 -13.00 12.24 -7.92
N THR A 339 -13.68 13.37 -8.05
CA THR A 339 -13.05 14.69 -8.02
C THR A 339 -12.44 14.98 -6.66
N ASP A 340 -13.17 14.67 -5.59
CA ASP A 340 -12.71 14.88 -4.22
C ASP A 340 -11.52 13.95 -3.87
N TYR A 341 -11.51 12.70 -4.38
CA TYR A 341 -10.38 11.79 -4.26
C TYR A 341 -9.13 12.35 -4.97
N LEU A 342 -9.24 12.74 -6.23
CA LEU A 342 -8.11 13.25 -7.02
C LEU A 342 -7.56 14.57 -6.47
N ALA A 343 -8.38 15.40 -5.84
CA ALA A 343 -7.91 16.63 -5.21
C ALA A 343 -6.92 16.40 -4.06
N ILE A 344 -6.94 15.20 -3.45
CA ILE A 344 -6.14 14.87 -2.25
C ILE A 344 -5.12 13.77 -2.53
N LEU A 345 -5.49 12.78 -3.33
CA LEU A 345 -4.74 11.51 -3.51
C LEU A 345 -4.35 11.22 -4.96
N ASP A 346 -4.32 12.25 -5.83
CA ASP A 346 -3.80 12.07 -7.18
C ASP A 346 -2.34 11.61 -7.15
N ASN A 347 -2.00 10.64 -7.99
CA ASN A 347 -0.64 10.12 -8.13
C ASN A 347 0.39 11.24 -8.39
N GLU A 348 0.01 12.28 -9.12
CA GLU A 348 0.86 13.42 -9.43
C GLU A 348 1.30 14.21 -8.19
N ILE A 349 0.47 14.23 -7.15
CA ILE A 349 0.83 14.85 -5.85
C ILE A 349 2.00 14.10 -5.24
N SER A 350 1.92 12.77 -5.20
CA SER A 350 2.95 11.91 -4.64
C SER A 350 4.24 11.94 -5.46
N ILE A 351 4.12 11.90 -6.78
CA ILE A 351 5.27 11.99 -7.71
C ILE A 351 6.02 13.30 -7.50
N ARG A 352 5.31 14.42 -7.41
CA ARG A 352 5.90 15.74 -7.15
C ARG A 352 6.60 15.80 -5.80
N ASN A 353 5.99 15.22 -4.76
CA ASN A 353 6.58 15.15 -3.43
C ASN A 353 7.87 14.32 -3.41
N LEU A 354 7.86 13.16 -4.08
CA LEU A 354 9.04 12.30 -4.20
C LEU A 354 10.14 12.95 -5.04
N ASN A 355 9.81 13.61 -6.16
CA ASN A 355 10.77 14.37 -6.95
C ASN A 355 11.49 15.41 -6.08
N LYS A 356 10.74 16.19 -5.30
CA LYS A 356 11.30 17.19 -4.40
C LYS A 356 12.19 16.58 -3.31
N LEU A 357 11.83 15.39 -2.81
CA LEU A 357 12.57 14.73 -1.73
C LEU A 357 13.90 14.15 -2.22
N PHE A 358 13.90 13.56 -3.43
CA PHE A 358 15.07 12.85 -3.98
C PHE A 358 16.05 13.77 -4.73
N SER A 359 15.62 14.95 -5.14
CA SER A 359 16.48 15.96 -5.75
C SER A 359 17.47 16.53 -4.74
#